data_a816f79128ef4a5f2d6986ea20f4183b
#
_entry.id   a816f79128ef4a5f2d6986ea20f4183b
#
_cell.length_a   1.000
_cell.length_b   1.000
_cell.length_c   1.000
_cell.angle_alpha   90.00
_cell.angle_beta   90.00
_cell.angle_gamma   90.00
#
_symmetry.space_group_name_H-M   'P 1'
#
loop_
_entity.id
_entity.type
_entity.pdbx_description
1 polymer ?
#
loop_
_entity_poly.entity_id
_entity_poly.type
_entity_poly.pdbx_seq_one_letter_code
_entity_poly.pdbx_strand_id
1 'polypeptide(L)'
;ASDVYKRQFKEITKLEKNGMFVYESVPGTAVENFKATENVVSFKVCGETDFQFTLGMEADAEYVVYMDDVNIGDMTTNLSGKLSVSAEAEAGKEIEIKVVRK
;
A
#
# COMPACT_ATOMS: atom_id res chain seq x y z
N ALA A 1 -16.62 0.14 -4.72
CA ALA A 1 -15.59 0.48 -3.74
C ALA A 1 -15.34 1.98 -3.76
N SER A 2 -15.27 2.56 -2.61
CA SER A 2 -14.98 3.98 -2.52
C SER A 2 -13.48 4.21 -2.53
N ASP A 3 -13.06 5.29 -3.15
CA ASP A 3 -11.68 5.72 -3.12
C ASP A 3 -11.42 6.38 -1.77
N VAL A 4 -10.35 5.97 -1.12
CA VAL A 4 -9.94 6.56 0.13
C VAL A 4 -8.56 7.16 -0.07
N TYR A 5 -8.40 8.41 0.28
CA TYR A 5 -7.09 9.01 0.23
C TYR A 5 -6.98 10.14 1.25
N LYS A 6 -5.75 10.39 1.67
CA LYS A 6 -5.41 11.51 2.52
C LYS A 6 -4.04 12.03 2.12
N ARG A 7 -3.92 13.36 2.05
CA ARG A 7 -2.63 14.00 1.87
C ARG A 7 -2.07 14.30 3.25
N GLN A 8 -1.16 13.46 3.71
CA GLN A 8 -0.54 13.64 5.01
C GLN A 8 0.93 13.25 4.92
N PHE A 9 1.80 14.21 5.20
CA PHE A 9 3.23 13.95 5.36
C PHE A 9 3.55 14.03 6.85
N LYS A 10 3.00 13.09 7.59
CA LYS A 10 3.24 12.95 9.03
C LYS A 10 4.19 11.79 9.26
N GLU A 11 4.51 11.54 10.51
CA GLU A 11 5.34 10.40 10.86
C GLU A 11 4.71 9.08 10.43
N ILE A 12 3.39 9.01 10.46
CA ILE A 12 2.62 7.83 10.09
C ILE A 12 1.39 8.23 9.31
N THR A 13 1.16 7.56 8.19
CA THR A 13 -0.11 7.65 7.47
C THR A 13 -0.86 6.33 7.65
N LYS A 14 -2.12 6.41 8.03
CA LYS A 14 -2.94 5.23 8.28
C LYS A 14 -4.32 5.42 7.67
N LEU A 15 -4.75 4.43 6.89
CA LEU A 15 -6.07 4.43 6.28
C LEU A 15 -6.88 3.24 6.79
N GLU A 16 -8.16 3.51 7.05
CA GLU A 16 -9.09 2.48 7.49
C GLU A 16 -10.35 2.55 6.64
N LYS A 17 -10.97 1.40 6.43
CA LYS A 17 -12.23 1.30 5.74
C LYS A 17 -13.18 0.46 6.57
N ASN A 18 -14.35 1.03 6.93
CA ASN A 18 -15.34 0.36 7.79
C ASN A 18 -14.73 -0.11 9.12
N GLY A 19 -13.83 0.69 9.68
CA GLY A 19 -13.15 0.35 10.92
C GLY A 19 -12.04 -0.67 10.79
N MET A 20 -11.74 -1.11 9.57
CA MET A 20 -10.69 -2.10 9.33
C MET A 20 -9.46 -1.45 8.73
N PHE A 21 -8.30 -1.89 9.21
CA PHE A 21 -7.01 -1.43 8.70
C PHE A 21 -6.85 -1.82 7.23
N VAL A 22 -6.48 -0.87 6.39
CA VAL A 22 -6.19 -1.15 4.97
C VAL A 22 -4.80 -0.71 4.56
N TYR A 23 -4.26 0.37 5.12
CA TYR A 23 -2.96 0.89 4.73
C TYR A 23 -2.31 1.66 5.87
N GLU A 24 -0.99 1.47 6.02
CA GLU A 24 -0.18 2.26 6.95
C GLU A 24 1.19 2.45 6.35
N SER A 25 1.76 3.62 6.49
CA SER A 25 3.13 3.86 6.07
C SER A 25 3.92 4.61 7.12
N VAL A 26 5.21 4.31 7.20
CA VAL A 26 6.17 4.95 8.10
C VAL A 26 7.45 5.18 7.30
N PRO A 27 7.93 6.41 7.17
CA PRO A 27 7.25 7.68 7.48
C PRO A 27 5.96 7.87 6.69
N GLY A 28 5.18 8.89 7.06
CA GLY A 28 3.91 9.15 6.41
C GLY A 28 4.03 9.51 4.94
N THR A 29 2.99 9.22 4.19
CA THR A 29 2.91 9.44 2.75
C THR A 29 1.59 10.08 2.37
N ALA A 30 1.47 10.53 1.12
CA ALA A 30 0.21 10.93 0.53
C ALA A 30 -0.27 9.80 -0.38
N VAL A 31 -1.48 9.33 -0.16
CA VAL A 31 -2.06 8.21 -0.91
C VAL A 31 -3.26 8.70 -1.69
N GLU A 32 -3.31 8.36 -2.99
CA GLU A 32 -4.41 8.75 -3.87
C GLU A 32 -4.93 7.52 -4.63
N ASN A 33 -6.21 7.57 -5.00
CA ASN A 33 -6.86 6.54 -5.81
C ASN A 33 -6.75 5.14 -5.22
N PHE A 34 -6.90 5.05 -3.90
CA PHE A 34 -6.85 3.76 -3.22
C PHE A 34 -8.07 2.92 -3.58
N LYS A 35 -7.84 1.79 -4.21
CA LYS A 35 -8.89 0.85 -4.61
C LYS A 35 -8.52 -0.55 -4.17
N ALA A 36 -9.46 -1.23 -3.56
CA ALA A 36 -9.25 -2.59 -3.08
C ALA A 36 -10.43 -3.48 -3.48
N THR A 37 -10.12 -4.58 -4.13
CA THR A 37 -11.07 -5.65 -4.43
C THR A 37 -10.56 -6.92 -3.76
N GLU A 38 -11.26 -8.03 -3.94
CA GLU A 38 -10.82 -9.31 -3.37
C GLU A 38 -9.45 -9.74 -3.88
N ASN A 39 -9.12 -9.38 -5.11
CA ASN A 39 -7.91 -9.88 -5.77
C ASN A 39 -6.87 -8.83 -6.08
N VAL A 40 -7.23 -7.56 -6.04
CA VAL A 40 -6.33 -6.47 -6.46
C VAL A 40 -6.45 -5.28 -5.53
N VAL A 41 -5.31 -4.76 -5.11
CA VAL A 41 -5.22 -3.48 -4.42
C VAL A 41 -4.33 -2.59 -5.26
N SER A 42 -4.80 -1.39 -5.57
CA SER A 42 -4.02 -0.44 -6.35
C SER A 42 -4.17 0.96 -5.77
N PHE A 43 -3.09 1.72 -5.83
CA PHE A 43 -3.09 3.10 -5.35
C PHE A 43 -1.85 3.81 -5.86
N LYS A 44 -1.87 5.13 -5.76
CA LYS A 44 -0.71 5.97 -6.01
C LYS A 44 -0.24 6.53 -4.70
N VAL A 45 1.05 6.55 -4.48
CA VAL A 45 1.63 7.02 -3.25
C VAL A 45 2.80 7.95 -3.52
N CYS A 46 2.88 9.01 -2.72
CA CYS A 46 3.97 9.97 -2.78
C CYS A 46 4.55 10.14 -1.39
N GLY A 47 5.84 9.95 -1.27
CA GLY A 47 6.57 10.16 -0.02
C GLY A 47 7.68 11.16 -0.20
N GLU A 48 8.15 11.77 0.88
CA GLU A 48 9.28 12.69 0.84
C GLU A 48 10.60 11.97 0.97
N THR A 49 10.59 10.80 1.57
CA THR A 49 11.77 9.94 1.75
C THR A 49 11.35 8.49 1.53
N ASP A 50 12.31 7.59 1.56
CA ASP A 50 12.02 6.17 1.53
C ASP A 50 11.08 5.81 2.67
N PHE A 51 10.15 4.92 2.41
CA PHE A 51 9.14 4.55 3.39
C PHE A 51 8.82 3.06 3.30
N GLN A 52 8.21 2.56 4.37
CA GLN A 52 7.68 1.21 4.41
C GLN A 52 6.18 1.31 4.55
N PHE A 53 5.45 0.56 3.73
CA PHE A 53 4.00 0.52 3.87
C PHE A 53 3.52 -0.89 4.18
N THR A 54 2.40 -0.97 4.86
CA THR A 54 1.75 -2.23 5.23
C THR A 54 0.32 -2.20 4.77
N LEU A 55 -0.11 -3.26 4.11
CA LEU A 55 -1.47 -3.40 3.61
C LEU A 55 -2.22 -4.45 4.44
N GLY A 56 -3.50 -4.19 4.72
CA GLY A 56 -4.39 -5.16 5.34
C GLY A 56 -5.07 -5.97 4.26
N MET A 57 -4.75 -7.25 4.19
CA MET A 57 -5.22 -8.16 3.15
C MET A 57 -5.69 -9.47 3.78
N GLU A 58 -5.92 -10.49 2.98
CA GLU A 58 -6.29 -11.80 3.49
C GLU A 58 -5.11 -12.48 4.17
N ALA A 59 -5.39 -13.21 5.25
CA ALA A 59 -4.36 -13.90 6.00
C ALA A 59 -3.80 -15.09 5.20
N ASP A 60 -2.51 -15.32 5.35
CA ASP A 60 -1.83 -16.49 4.81
C ASP A 60 -2.06 -16.69 3.30
N ALA A 61 -1.99 -15.59 2.55
CA ALA A 61 -2.21 -15.57 1.10
C ALA A 61 -0.99 -15.01 0.37
N GLU A 62 -0.83 -15.43 -0.88
CA GLU A 62 0.26 -14.98 -1.72
C GLU A 62 -0.18 -13.89 -2.68
N TYR A 63 0.67 -12.89 -2.87
CA TYR A 63 0.42 -11.76 -3.76
C TYR A 63 1.65 -11.42 -4.57
N VAL A 64 1.42 -10.85 -5.76
CA VAL A 64 2.48 -10.30 -6.60
C VAL A 64 2.41 -8.79 -6.47
N VAL A 65 3.54 -8.15 -6.21
CA VAL A 65 3.61 -6.70 -6.02
C VAL A 65 4.26 -6.05 -7.24
N TYR A 66 3.61 -5.02 -7.75
CA TYR A 66 4.12 -4.21 -8.86
C TYR A 66 4.33 -2.78 -8.40
N MET A 67 5.45 -2.19 -8.78
CA MET A 67 5.74 -0.77 -8.61
C MET A 67 5.99 -0.16 -9.97
N ASP A 68 5.17 0.82 -10.37
CA ASP A 68 5.25 1.45 -11.68
C ASP A 68 5.29 0.40 -12.81
N ASP A 69 4.40 -0.60 -12.69
CA ASP A 69 4.28 -1.73 -13.63
C ASP A 69 5.47 -2.70 -13.65
N VAL A 70 6.39 -2.57 -12.71
CA VAL A 70 7.51 -3.50 -12.59
C VAL A 70 7.22 -4.51 -11.49
N ASN A 71 7.31 -5.78 -11.83
CA ASN A 71 7.13 -6.85 -10.86
C ASN A 71 8.33 -6.88 -9.92
N ILE A 72 8.09 -6.63 -8.62
CA ILE A 72 9.16 -6.62 -7.63
C ILE A 72 9.20 -7.88 -6.79
N GLY A 73 8.31 -8.82 -7.05
CA GLY A 73 8.35 -10.13 -6.41
C GLY A 73 7.03 -10.58 -5.84
N ASP A 74 7.03 -11.81 -5.37
CA ASP A 74 5.89 -12.43 -4.70
C ASP A 74 6.06 -12.24 -3.20
N MET A 75 4.96 -11.98 -2.52
CA MET A 75 4.98 -11.81 -1.07
C MET A 75 3.81 -12.54 -0.44
N THR A 76 4.01 -13.05 0.76
CA THR A 76 2.99 -13.77 1.51
C THR A 76 2.59 -12.97 2.73
N THR A 77 1.29 -12.85 2.97
CA THR A 77 0.80 -12.19 4.18
C THR A 77 1.04 -13.06 5.40
N ASN A 78 1.10 -12.42 6.57
CA ASN A 78 1.21 -13.14 7.83
C ASN A 78 -0.17 -13.63 8.28
N LEU A 79 -0.25 -14.22 9.47
CA LEU A 79 -1.50 -14.73 10.02
C LEU A 79 -2.54 -13.63 10.31
N SER A 80 -2.08 -12.39 10.42
CA SER A 80 -2.96 -11.24 10.60
C SER A 80 -3.40 -10.61 9.28
N GLY A 81 -2.96 -11.16 8.15
CA GLY A 81 -3.31 -10.64 6.84
C GLY A 81 -2.55 -9.38 6.45
N LYS A 82 -1.39 -9.14 7.04
CA LYS A 82 -0.61 -7.93 6.75
C LYS A 82 0.53 -8.21 5.80
N LEU A 83 0.69 -7.33 4.83
CA LEU A 83 1.75 -7.37 3.83
C LEU A 83 2.56 -6.09 3.94
N SER A 84 3.86 -6.21 4.20
CA SER A 84 4.74 -5.04 4.35
C SER A 84 5.71 -4.95 3.18
N VAL A 85 5.87 -3.77 2.64
CA VAL A 85 6.73 -3.50 1.48
C VAL A 85 7.53 -2.23 1.74
N SER A 86 8.82 -2.27 1.40
CA SER A 86 9.67 -1.09 1.45
C SER A 86 9.75 -0.46 0.07
N ALA A 87 9.66 0.86 0.01
CA ALA A 87 9.69 1.61 -1.24
C ALA A 87 10.70 2.74 -1.15
N GLU A 88 11.44 2.94 -2.24
CA GLU A 88 12.30 4.11 -2.38
C GLU A 88 11.48 5.23 -2.99
N ALA A 89 11.53 6.40 -2.38
CA ALA A 89 10.74 7.53 -2.83
C ALA A 89 11.62 8.75 -3.09
N GLU A 90 11.21 9.52 -4.10
CA GLU A 90 11.78 10.83 -4.37
C GLU A 90 10.72 11.87 -4.09
N ALA A 91 11.12 12.97 -3.45
CA ALA A 91 10.18 14.05 -3.13
C ALA A 91 9.49 14.57 -4.38
N GLY A 92 8.17 14.67 -4.33
CA GLY A 92 7.37 15.14 -5.43
C GLY A 92 7.07 14.12 -6.51
N LYS A 93 7.56 12.91 -6.39
CA LYS A 93 7.33 11.86 -7.37
C LYS A 93 6.32 10.84 -6.86
N GLU A 94 5.33 10.54 -7.68
CA GLU A 94 4.28 9.59 -7.38
C GLU A 94 4.67 8.19 -7.85
N ILE A 95 4.40 7.19 -7.02
CA ILE A 95 4.65 5.79 -7.33
C ILE A 95 3.31 5.07 -7.43
N GLU A 96 3.11 4.32 -8.49
CA GLU A 96 1.91 3.50 -8.63
C GLU A 96 2.18 2.11 -8.08
N ILE A 97 1.38 1.71 -7.10
CA ILE A 97 1.49 0.40 -6.46
C ILE A 97 0.30 -0.45 -6.86
N LYS A 98 0.58 -1.69 -7.22
CA LYS A 98 -0.47 -2.66 -7.54
C LYS A 98 -0.10 -3.99 -6.92
N VAL A 99 -1.02 -4.54 -6.15
CA VAL A 99 -0.83 -5.83 -5.49
C VAL A 99 -1.93 -6.77 -5.95
N VAL A 100 -1.54 -7.88 -6.55
CA VAL A 100 -2.47 -8.82 -7.19
C VAL A 100 -2.36 -10.17 -6.50
N ARG A 101 -3.48 -10.74 -6.12
CA ARG A 101 -3.50 -12.06 -5.50
C ARG A 101 -3.13 -13.14 -6.53
N LYS A 102 -2.30 -14.06 -6.11
CA LYS A 102 -1.90 -15.21 -6.94
C LYS A 102 -2.97 -16.27 -6.96
#